data_73fe36c9b7ebbf814cd01dc4645df0a1
#
_entry.id   73fe36c9b7ebbf814cd01dc4645df0a1
#
_cell.length_a   1.000
_cell.length_b   1.000
_cell.length_c   1.000
_cell.angle_alpha   90.00
_cell.angle_beta   90.00
_cell.angle_gamma   90.00
#
_symmetry.space_group_name_H-M   'P 1'
#
loop_
_entity.id
_entity.type
_entity.pdbx_description
1 polymer ?
#
loop_
_entity_poly.entity_id
_entity_poly.type
_entity_poly.pdbx_seq_one_letter_code
_entity_poly.pdbx_strand_id
1 'polypeptide(L)'
;MSTMNKPQVDHVVVPGTFDPVTLGHMDVIERARRLFPHVTVAVAASVGKRGHGPTFSLEERAHMIRVALDAEGLQDVDVEPFSGLLVEFCRQHGAGGVVKGLRAMTDFEYEMQQADLNCHLAPELESVFVMSSPQYGYVSSSIVREISSMGCDVSTLVPPNVNQCLMERFGEAAQK
;
A
#
# COMPACT_ATOMS: atom_id res chain seq x y z
N MET A 1 -36.10 12.67 20.05
CA MET A 1 -35.06 11.65 19.99
C MET A 1 -33.93 12.24 19.16
N SER A 2 -32.85 12.65 19.81
CA SER A 2 -31.67 13.19 19.14
C SER A 2 -30.96 12.03 18.44
N THR A 3 -30.96 12.02 17.11
CA THR A 3 -30.08 11.15 16.33
C THR A 3 -28.65 11.62 16.60
N MET A 4 -27.97 10.94 17.53
CA MET A 4 -26.53 11.11 17.65
C MET A 4 -25.94 10.73 16.29
N ASN A 5 -25.49 11.76 15.57
CA ASN A 5 -24.71 11.59 14.34
C ASN A 5 -23.41 10.91 14.78
N LYS A 6 -23.32 9.58 14.60
CA LYS A 6 -22.06 8.87 14.83
C LYS A 6 -21.02 9.48 13.90
N PRO A 7 -19.83 9.82 14.38
CA PRO A 7 -18.77 10.28 13.50
C PRO A 7 -18.55 9.22 12.42
N GLN A 8 -18.74 9.62 11.18
CA GLN A 8 -18.50 8.77 10.02
C GLN A 8 -17.05 8.98 9.60
N VAL A 9 -16.33 7.90 9.37
CA VAL A 9 -14.98 7.99 8.81
C VAL A 9 -15.12 8.23 7.32
N ASP A 10 -14.88 9.45 6.87
CA ASP A 10 -15.00 9.84 5.46
C ASP A 10 -13.68 9.73 4.70
N HIS A 11 -12.55 9.87 5.39
CA HIS A 11 -11.23 9.81 4.82
C HIS A 11 -10.40 8.71 5.48
N VAL A 12 -9.81 7.84 4.65
CA VAL A 12 -8.92 6.77 5.10
C VAL A 12 -7.58 6.81 4.38
N VAL A 13 -6.57 6.30 5.05
CA VAL A 13 -5.22 6.13 4.51
C VAL A 13 -4.95 4.65 4.26
N VAL A 14 -4.42 4.32 3.09
CA VAL A 14 -3.87 2.99 2.76
C VAL A 14 -2.35 3.08 2.79
N PRO A 15 -1.70 2.73 3.91
CA PRO A 15 -0.26 2.89 4.05
C PRO A 15 0.48 1.64 3.56
N GLY A 16 1.67 1.86 3.03
CA GLY A 16 2.57 0.76 2.66
C GLY A 16 3.91 1.25 2.15
N THR A 17 4.84 0.34 2.01
CA THR A 17 6.15 0.61 1.39
C THR A 17 6.04 0.60 -0.13
N PHE A 18 5.20 -0.29 -0.69
CA PHE A 18 4.94 -0.44 -2.13
C PHE A 18 6.22 -0.52 -2.98
N ASP A 19 7.11 -1.42 -2.64
CA ASP A 19 8.40 -1.60 -3.32
C ASP A 19 8.52 -2.94 -4.07
N PRO A 20 7.88 -3.07 -5.24
CA PRO A 20 6.91 -2.17 -5.86
C PRO A 20 5.45 -2.41 -5.42
N VAL A 21 4.53 -1.58 -5.92
CA VAL A 21 3.08 -1.86 -5.85
C VAL A 21 2.76 -3.13 -6.65
N THR A 22 1.81 -3.94 -6.14
CA THR A 22 1.37 -5.20 -6.75
C THR A 22 -0.13 -5.17 -7.04
N LEU A 23 -0.65 -6.13 -7.83
CA LEU A 23 -2.09 -6.25 -8.05
C LEU A 23 -2.86 -6.53 -6.74
N GLY A 24 -2.23 -7.17 -5.74
CA GLY A 24 -2.82 -7.32 -4.42
C GLY A 24 -2.97 -5.98 -3.68
N HIS A 25 -2.04 -5.06 -3.83
CA HIS A 25 -2.19 -3.70 -3.30
C HIS A 25 -3.27 -2.92 -4.04
N MET A 26 -3.34 -3.03 -5.36
CA MET A 26 -4.38 -2.37 -6.16
C MET A 26 -5.78 -2.84 -5.76
N ASP A 27 -5.97 -4.15 -5.53
CA ASP A 27 -7.23 -4.73 -5.03
C ASP A 27 -7.68 -4.09 -3.70
N VAL A 28 -6.76 -3.91 -2.75
CA VAL A 28 -7.06 -3.27 -1.47
C VAL A 28 -7.41 -1.80 -1.65
N ILE A 29 -6.67 -1.06 -2.48
CA ILE A 29 -6.92 0.37 -2.74
C ILE A 29 -8.27 0.56 -3.41
N GLU A 30 -8.58 -0.20 -4.44
CA GLU A 30 -9.87 -0.15 -5.14
C GLU A 30 -11.04 -0.45 -4.18
N ARG A 31 -10.88 -1.43 -3.30
CA ARG A 31 -11.90 -1.79 -2.32
C ARG A 31 -12.05 -0.73 -1.24
N ALA A 32 -10.95 -0.11 -0.79
CA ALA A 32 -11.02 1.04 0.10
C ALA A 32 -11.80 2.19 -0.56
N ARG A 33 -11.54 2.49 -1.84
CA ARG A 33 -12.23 3.52 -2.61
C ARG A 33 -13.74 3.25 -2.76
N ARG A 34 -14.15 1.99 -2.82
CA ARG A 34 -15.58 1.63 -2.84
C ARG A 34 -16.28 1.78 -1.49
N LEU A 35 -15.53 1.71 -0.39
CA LEU A 35 -16.06 1.75 0.98
C LEU A 35 -16.05 3.17 1.58
N PHE A 36 -15.12 4.01 1.15
CA PHE A 36 -14.88 5.34 1.74
C PHE A 36 -14.88 6.45 0.68
N PRO A 37 -15.44 7.63 1.00
CA PRO A 37 -15.48 8.76 0.09
C PRO A 37 -14.10 9.27 -0.34
N HIS A 38 -13.13 9.30 0.58
CA HIS A 38 -11.79 9.80 0.34
C HIS A 38 -10.74 8.75 0.73
N VAL A 39 -9.80 8.49 -0.16
CA VAL A 39 -8.70 7.54 0.06
C VAL A 39 -7.38 8.19 -0.32
N THR A 40 -6.41 8.13 0.58
CA THR A 40 -5.03 8.50 0.31
C THR A 40 -4.13 7.27 0.45
N VAL A 41 -3.38 6.95 -0.58
CA VAL A 41 -2.31 5.96 -0.52
C VAL A 41 -1.06 6.64 0.02
N ALA A 42 -0.63 6.23 1.22
CA ALA A 42 0.54 6.78 1.89
C ALA A 42 1.76 5.88 1.65
N VAL A 43 2.70 6.36 0.84
CA VAL A 43 3.92 5.64 0.49
C VAL A 43 5.00 5.91 1.53
N ALA A 44 5.30 4.92 2.36
CA ALA A 44 6.26 5.07 3.45
C ALA A 44 7.70 5.17 2.95
N ALA A 45 8.44 6.15 3.46
CA ALA A 45 9.88 6.16 3.32
C ALA A 45 10.46 4.89 3.98
N SER A 46 11.12 4.04 3.19
CA SER A 46 11.75 2.83 3.69
C SER A 46 13.01 3.20 4.45
N VAL A 47 13.00 3.04 5.78
CA VAL A 47 14.23 3.03 6.56
C VAL A 47 14.91 1.71 6.25
N GLY A 48 16.00 1.74 5.49
CA GLY A 48 16.70 0.57 5.00
C GLY A 48 16.90 -0.50 6.09
N LYS A 49 16.26 -1.64 5.91
CA LYS A 49 16.55 -2.81 6.74
C LYS A 49 17.95 -3.29 6.35
N ARG A 50 18.87 -3.22 7.32
CA ARG A 50 20.25 -3.74 7.30
C ARG A 50 20.77 -4.19 5.92
N GLY A 51 21.45 -3.32 5.20
CA GLY A 51 22.37 -3.68 4.13
C GLY A 51 21.90 -3.46 2.68
N HIS A 52 20.62 -3.39 2.40
CA HIS A 52 20.08 -3.12 1.07
C HIS A 52 18.95 -2.11 1.18
N GLY A 53 19.10 -0.98 0.49
CA GLY A 53 18.04 0.02 0.35
C GLY A 53 16.82 -0.55 -0.42
N PRO A 54 15.73 0.23 -0.54
CA PRO A 54 14.59 -0.16 -1.37
C PRO A 54 15.04 -0.32 -2.83
N THR A 55 14.35 -1.17 -3.58
CA THR A 55 14.61 -1.38 -5.01
C THR A 55 14.31 -0.13 -5.82
N PHE A 56 13.26 0.57 -5.44
CA PHE A 56 12.83 1.81 -6.06
C PHE A 56 12.83 2.95 -5.03
N SER A 57 13.25 4.14 -5.47
CA SER A 57 13.17 5.33 -4.63
C SER A 57 11.74 5.64 -4.21
N LEU A 58 11.57 6.48 -3.21
CA LEU A 58 10.26 6.88 -2.72
C LEU A 58 9.40 7.51 -3.83
N GLU A 59 10.02 8.36 -4.66
CA GLU A 59 9.36 9.04 -5.77
C GLU A 59 8.97 8.06 -6.89
N GLU A 60 9.86 7.11 -7.24
CA GLU A 60 9.54 6.06 -8.22
C GLU A 60 8.35 5.23 -7.77
N ARG A 61 8.28 4.84 -6.50
CA ARG A 61 7.18 4.05 -5.94
C ARG A 61 5.85 4.81 -5.96
N ALA A 62 5.86 6.07 -5.57
CA ALA A 62 4.68 6.92 -5.63
C ALA A 62 4.22 7.15 -7.09
N HIS A 63 5.16 7.37 -8.01
CA HIS A 63 4.85 7.51 -9.43
C HIS A 63 4.23 6.24 -10.03
N MET A 64 4.79 5.07 -9.73
CA MET A 64 4.24 3.78 -10.19
C MET A 64 2.78 3.60 -9.76
N ILE A 65 2.44 3.98 -8.52
CA ILE A 65 1.08 3.88 -8.01
C ILE A 65 0.16 4.84 -8.76
N ARG A 66 0.56 6.11 -8.96
CA ARG A 66 -0.25 7.09 -9.70
C ARG A 66 -0.56 6.60 -11.10
N VAL A 67 0.44 6.13 -11.84
CA VAL A 67 0.26 5.61 -13.20
C VAL A 67 -0.67 4.38 -13.21
N ALA A 68 -0.53 3.48 -12.23
CA ALA A 68 -1.39 2.31 -12.13
C ALA A 68 -2.85 2.70 -11.81
N LEU A 69 -3.08 3.66 -10.90
CA LEU A 69 -4.40 4.17 -10.56
C LEU A 69 -5.05 4.88 -11.75
N ASP A 70 -4.30 5.68 -12.48
CA ASP A 70 -4.79 6.37 -13.70
C ASP A 70 -5.25 5.36 -14.75
N ALA A 71 -4.51 4.27 -14.94
CA ALA A 71 -4.85 3.21 -15.89
C ALA A 71 -6.14 2.46 -15.51
N GLU A 72 -6.43 2.35 -14.20
CA GLU A 72 -7.66 1.71 -13.67
C GLU A 72 -8.84 2.71 -13.51
N GLY A 73 -8.65 3.98 -13.87
CA GLY A 73 -9.68 5.01 -13.73
C GLY A 73 -9.94 5.48 -12.30
N LEU A 74 -8.97 5.31 -11.40
CA LEU A 74 -9.02 5.67 -9.98
C LEU A 74 -8.29 7.00 -9.70
N GLN A 75 -8.51 8.02 -10.54
CA GLN A 75 -7.84 9.33 -10.45
C GLN A 75 -8.25 10.16 -9.22
N ASP A 76 -9.30 9.75 -8.53
CA ASP A 76 -9.78 10.37 -7.29
C ASP A 76 -9.15 9.78 -6.02
N VAL A 77 -8.15 8.91 -6.16
CA VAL A 77 -7.32 8.40 -5.06
C VAL A 77 -6.02 9.20 -5.01
N ASP A 78 -5.78 9.85 -3.88
CA ASP A 78 -4.54 10.60 -3.67
C ASP A 78 -3.36 9.66 -3.39
N VAL A 79 -2.16 10.05 -3.83
CA VAL A 79 -0.92 9.29 -3.57
C VAL A 79 0.15 10.23 -3.03
N GLU A 80 0.54 10.01 -1.78
CA GLU A 80 1.49 10.87 -1.10
C GLU A 80 2.62 10.08 -0.43
N PRO A 81 3.88 10.45 -0.68
CA PRO A 81 5.00 9.94 0.07
C PRO A 81 5.01 10.53 1.49
N PHE A 82 5.39 9.73 2.48
CA PHE A 82 5.55 10.22 3.84
C PHE A 82 6.75 9.59 4.56
N SER A 83 7.19 10.29 5.59
CA SER A 83 8.19 9.82 6.56
C SER A 83 7.71 10.09 7.97
N GLY A 84 8.16 9.29 8.94
CA GLY A 84 7.76 9.42 10.33
C GLY A 84 6.57 8.54 10.70
N LEU A 85 5.79 8.97 11.69
CA LEU A 85 4.68 8.20 12.22
C LEU A 85 3.43 8.28 11.34
N LEU A 86 2.82 7.14 11.06
CA LEU A 86 1.58 7.05 10.30
C LEU A 86 0.44 7.86 10.95
N VAL A 87 0.33 7.82 12.27
CA VAL A 87 -0.71 8.55 13.00
C VAL A 87 -0.59 10.07 12.82
N GLU A 88 0.62 10.60 12.73
CA GLU A 88 0.84 12.02 12.46
C GLU A 88 0.48 12.39 11.02
N PHE A 89 0.81 11.52 10.07
CA PHE A 89 0.37 11.68 8.69
C PHE A 89 -1.16 11.71 8.60
N CYS A 90 -1.86 10.78 9.25
CA CYS A 90 -3.32 10.76 9.27
C CYS A 90 -3.91 12.04 9.85
N ARG A 91 -3.38 12.55 10.96
CA ARG A 91 -3.83 13.81 11.57
C ARG A 91 -3.65 15.01 10.65
N GLN A 92 -2.50 15.11 9.98
CA GLN A 92 -2.21 16.21 9.05
C GLN A 92 -3.17 16.23 7.84
N HIS A 93 -3.66 15.05 7.43
CA HIS A 93 -4.57 14.89 6.29
C HIS A 93 -6.06 14.80 6.71
N GLY A 94 -6.36 14.89 8.00
CA GLY A 94 -7.73 14.76 8.51
C GLY A 94 -8.34 13.37 8.28
N ALA A 95 -7.50 12.34 8.17
CA ALA A 95 -7.95 10.98 7.99
C ALA A 95 -8.35 10.35 9.33
N GLY A 96 -9.56 9.77 9.37
CA GLY A 96 -10.10 9.09 10.55
C GLY A 96 -9.85 7.59 10.59
N GLY A 97 -9.27 7.01 9.55
CA GLY A 97 -9.02 5.57 9.50
C GLY A 97 -7.82 5.15 8.66
N VAL A 98 -7.33 3.95 8.96
CA VAL A 98 -6.27 3.26 8.23
C VAL A 98 -6.84 1.97 7.67
N VAL A 99 -6.68 1.73 6.38
CA VAL A 99 -7.09 0.48 5.72
C VAL A 99 -5.87 -0.37 5.42
N LYS A 100 -5.91 -1.62 5.84
CA LYS A 100 -4.85 -2.61 5.62
C LYS A 100 -5.40 -3.88 4.95
N GLY A 101 -4.68 -4.41 3.99
CA GLY A 101 -4.96 -5.71 3.40
C GLY A 101 -4.41 -6.85 4.26
N LEU A 102 -5.20 -7.91 4.44
CA LEU A 102 -4.79 -9.15 5.08
C LEU A 102 -4.78 -10.29 4.06
N ARG A 103 -3.67 -11.03 3.94
CA ARG A 103 -3.50 -12.13 2.99
C ARG A 103 -3.50 -13.49 3.68
N ALA A 104 -2.81 -13.59 4.84
CA ALA A 104 -2.62 -14.82 5.58
C ALA A 104 -2.68 -14.57 7.09
N MET A 105 -2.80 -15.64 7.87
CA MET A 105 -2.82 -15.56 9.34
C MET A 105 -1.56 -14.91 9.92
N THR A 106 -0.41 -15.12 9.28
CA THR A 106 0.87 -14.51 9.69
C THR A 106 0.91 -12.99 9.53
N ASP A 107 0.20 -12.46 8.53
CA ASP A 107 0.07 -11.00 8.37
C ASP A 107 -0.80 -10.42 9.50
N PHE A 108 -1.80 -11.16 9.97
CA PHE A 108 -2.77 -10.70 10.95
C PHE A 108 -2.12 -10.31 12.28
N GLU A 109 -1.25 -11.14 12.84
CA GLU A 109 -0.59 -10.86 14.11
C GLU A 109 0.24 -9.57 14.06
N TYR A 110 1.00 -9.38 12.99
CA TYR A 110 1.81 -8.18 12.81
C TYR A 110 0.93 -6.93 12.62
N GLU A 111 -0.09 -7.02 11.79
CA GLU A 111 -1.00 -5.89 11.52
C GLU A 111 -1.86 -5.55 12.74
N MET A 112 -2.24 -6.53 13.56
CA MET A 112 -2.91 -6.29 14.85
C MET A 112 -2.02 -5.51 15.81
N GLN A 113 -0.74 -5.89 15.96
CA GLN A 113 0.21 -5.14 16.79
C GLN A 113 0.36 -3.69 16.34
N GLN A 114 0.38 -3.45 15.01
CA GLN A 114 0.43 -2.10 14.46
C GLN A 114 -0.87 -1.32 14.74
N ALA A 115 -2.03 -1.97 14.64
CA ALA A 115 -3.32 -1.36 14.94
C ALA A 115 -3.43 -0.99 16.43
N ASP A 116 -3.00 -1.87 17.34
CA ASP A 116 -2.98 -1.60 18.78
C ASP A 116 -2.07 -0.42 19.10
N LEU A 117 -0.89 -0.35 18.47
CA LEU A 117 0.02 0.77 18.62
C LEU A 117 -0.57 2.08 18.09
N ASN A 118 -1.20 2.05 16.93
CA ASN A 118 -1.88 3.22 16.37
C ASN A 118 -3.01 3.70 17.29
N CYS A 119 -3.83 2.79 17.81
CA CYS A 119 -4.89 3.10 18.78
C CYS A 119 -4.34 3.71 20.08
N HIS A 120 -3.18 3.22 20.56
CA HIS A 120 -2.51 3.80 21.72
C HIS A 120 -2.03 5.23 21.48
N LEU A 121 -1.48 5.51 20.29
CA LEU A 121 -0.93 6.82 19.92
C LEU A 121 -2.00 7.81 19.44
N ALA A 122 -3.08 7.32 18.85
CA ALA A 122 -4.17 8.08 18.27
C ALA A 122 -5.50 7.33 18.47
N PRO A 123 -6.14 7.42 19.65
CA PRO A 123 -7.37 6.68 19.94
C PRO A 123 -8.56 7.03 19.02
N GLU A 124 -8.48 8.16 18.33
CA GLU A 124 -9.44 8.63 17.35
C GLU A 124 -9.31 7.96 15.98
N LEU A 125 -8.20 7.23 15.72
CA LEU A 125 -7.89 6.62 14.43
C LEU A 125 -8.36 5.16 14.39
N GLU A 126 -9.28 4.85 13.48
CA GLU A 126 -9.80 3.49 13.30
C GLU A 126 -8.90 2.65 12.39
N SER A 127 -8.76 1.36 12.70
CA SER A 127 -8.07 0.40 11.85
C SER A 127 -9.07 -0.54 11.18
N VAL A 128 -9.07 -0.55 9.86
CA VAL A 128 -9.96 -1.38 9.03
C VAL A 128 -9.15 -2.39 8.26
N PHE A 129 -9.52 -3.66 8.39
CA PHE A 129 -8.86 -4.76 7.68
C PHE A 129 -9.73 -5.26 6.53
N VAL A 130 -9.12 -5.36 5.36
CA VAL A 130 -9.75 -5.88 4.16
C VAL A 130 -9.06 -7.18 3.77
N MET A 131 -9.82 -8.27 3.69
CA MET A 131 -9.28 -9.55 3.23
C MET A 131 -8.89 -9.45 1.77
N SER A 132 -7.66 -9.77 1.41
CA SER A 132 -7.22 -9.82 0.02
C SER A 132 -8.04 -10.82 -0.79
N SER A 133 -8.30 -10.49 -2.05
CA SER A 133 -8.93 -11.44 -2.96
C SER A 133 -8.07 -12.70 -3.09
N PRO A 134 -8.69 -13.91 -3.13
CA PRO A 134 -7.95 -15.18 -3.09
C PRO A 134 -6.85 -15.30 -4.15
N GLN A 135 -7.07 -14.71 -5.32
CA GLN A 135 -6.13 -14.71 -6.44
C GLN A 135 -4.84 -13.94 -6.15
N TYR A 136 -4.83 -13.06 -5.15
CA TYR A 136 -3.66 -12.25 -4.76
C TYR A 136 -3.09 -12.64 -3.40
N GLY A 137 -3.63 -13.64 -2.74
CA GLY A 137 -3.23 -14.05 -1.39
C GLY A 137 -1.77 -14.45 -1.24
N TYR A 138 -1.13 -14.89 -2.32
CA TYR A 138 0.28 -15.28 -2.37
C TYR A 138 1.21 -14.17 -2.90
N VAL A 139 0.66 -13.04 -3.38
CA VAL A 139 1.46 -11.98 -3.99
C VAL A 139 2.03 -11.05 -2.91
N SER A 140 3.34 -10.83 -2.95
CA SER A 140 4.01 -9.81 -2.14
C SER A 140 5.09 -9.09 -2.94
N SER A 141 5.42 -7.86 -2.56
CA SER A 141 6.51 -7.11 -3.21
C SER A 141 7.84 -7.84 -3.11
N SER A 142 8.10 -8.54 -2.00
CA SER A 142 9.35 -9.30 -1.81
C SER A 142 9.46 -10.46 -2.81
N ILE A 143 8.40 -11.26 -2.96
CA ILE A 143 8.35 -12.35 -3.95
C ILE A 143 8.49 -11.78 -5.36
N VAL A 144 7.77 -10.71 -5.69
CA VAL A 144 7.87 -10.06 -7.01
C VAL A 144 9.30 -9.64 -7.33
N ARG A 145 9.99 -8.97 -6.40
CA ARG A 145 11.40 -8.58 -6.58
C ARG A 145 12.31 -9.77 -6.76
N GLU A 146 12.14 -10.80 -5.93
CA GLU A 146 12.95 -12.02 -5.98
C GLU A 146 12.85 -12.69 -7.35
N ILE A 147 11.64 -13.04 -7.79
CA ILE A 147 11.46 -13.76 -9.06
C ILE A 147 11.78 -12.90 -10.28
N SER A 148 11.52 -11.58 -10.22
CA SER A 148 11.91 -10.65 -11.29
C SER A 148 13.42 -10.51 -11.41
N SER A 149 14.16 -10.51 -10.29
CA SER A 149 15.63 -10.47 -10.30
C SER A 149 16.27 -11.74 -10.91
N MET A 150 15.51 -12.84 -10.95
CA MET A 150 15.91 -14.10 -11.61
C MET A 150 15.49 -14.15 -13.10
N GLY A 151 14.93 -13.05 -13.63
CA GLY A 151 14.50 -12.96 -15.03
C GLY A 151 13.14 -13.59 -15.32
N CYS A 152 12.34 -13.92 -14.30
CA CYS A 152 11.00 -14.46 -14.50
C CYS A 152 9.98 -13.34 -14.80
N ASP A 153 8.99 -13.64 -15.62
CA ASP A 153 7.88 -12.76 -15.92
C ASP A 153 6.96 -12.60 -14.69
N VAL A 154 6.69 -11.36 -14.31
CA VAL A 154 5.80 -10.99 -13.20
C VAL A 154 4.57 -10.20 -13.66
N SER A 155 4.30 -10.17 -14.95
CA SER A 155 3.20 -9.38 -15.56
C SER A 155 1.81 -9.71 -15.00
N THR A 156 1.62 -10.91 -14.45
CA THR A 156 0.36 -11.34 -13.81
C THR A 156 0.25 -10.96 -12.33
N LEU A 157 1.31 -10.39 -11.74
CA LEU A 157 1.41 -10.07 -10.32
C LEU A 157 1.43 -8.57 -10.04
N VAL A 158 1.77 -7.76 -11.04
CA VAL A 158 1.95 -6.31 -10.92
C VAL A 158 1.25 -5.57 -12.06
N PRO A 159 0.94 -4.27 -11.88
CA PRO A 159 0.47 -3.42 -12.97
C PRO A 159 1.46 -3.35 -14.15
N PRO A 160 0.99 -3.13 -15.40
CA PRO A 160 1.85 -3.14 -16.59
C PRO A 160 3.05 -2.18 -16.53
N ASN A 161 2.84 -0.96 -16.03
CA ASN A 161 3.90 0.04 -15.85
C ASN A 161 4.96 -0.42 -14.83
N VAL A 162 4.54 -1.13 -13.78
CA VAL A 162 5.45 -1.70 -12.78
C VAL A 162 6.27 -2.83 -13.37
N ASN A 163 5.65 -3.70 -14.17
CA ASN A 163 6.36 -4.76 -14.87
C ASN A 163 7.47 -4.19 -15.76
N GLN A 164 7.17 -3.12 -16.50
CA GLN A 164 8.17 -2.44 -17.32
C GLN A 164 9.34 -1.92 -16.46
N CYS A 165 9.07 -1.23 -15.36
CA CYS A 165 10.12 -0.73 -14.45
C CYS A 165 10.97 -1.85 -13.87
N LEU A 166 10.37 -3.01 -13.54
CA LEU A 166 11.11 -4.18 -13.05
C LEU A 166 12.01 -4.78 -14.14
N MET A 167 11.52 -4.88 -15.38
CA MET A 167 12.32 -5.35 -16.52
C MET A 167 13.51 -4.42 -16.79
N GLU A 168 13.32 -3.11 -16.74
CA GLU A 168 14.40 -2.13 -16.89
C GLU A 168 15.41 -2.25 -15.74
N ARG A 169 14.95 -2.42 -14.50
CA ARG A 169 15.80 -2.49 -13.30
C ARG A 169 16.64 -3.77 -13.23
N PHE A 170 16.06 -4.91 -13.58
CA PHE A 170 16.70 -6.22 -13.45
C PHE A 170 17.15 -6.81 -14.78
N GLY A 171 16.59 -6.40 -15.92
CA GLY A 171 16.96 -6.90 -17.24
C GLY A 171 18.41 -6.62 -17.62
N GLU A 172 18.98 -5.50 -17.16
CA GLU A 172 20.39 -5.17 -17.33
C GLU A 172 21.31 -6.01 -16.41
N ALA A 173 20.80 -6.51 -15.28
CA ALA A 173 21.57 -7.33 -14.35
C ALA A 173 21.70 -8.80 -14.79
N ALA A 174 20.76 -9.32 -15.58
CA ALA A 174 20.77 -10.69 -16.11
C ALA A 174 21.74 -10.90 -17.30
N GLN A 175 22.33 -9.81 -17.83
CA GLN A 175 23.28 -9.86 -18.96
C GLN A 175 24.74 -9.75 -18.54
N LYS A 176 25.05 -9.74 -17.25
CA LYS A 176 26.41 -9.76 -16.68
C LYS A 176 26.67 -11.05 -15.93
#